data_5679edcb68423e69bf7dc31baf6dad15
#
_entry.id   5679edcb68423e69bf7dc31baf6dad15
#
_cell.length_a   1.000
_cell.length_b   1.000
_cell.length_c   1.000
_cell.angle_alpha   90.00
_cell.angle_beta   90.00
_cell.angle_gamma   90.00
#
_symmetry.space_group_name_H-M   'P 1'
#
loop_
_entity.id
_entity.type
_entity.pdbx_description
1 polymer ?
#
loop_
_entity_poly.entity_id
_entity_poly.type
_entity_poly.pdbx_seq_one_letter_code
_entity_poly.pdbx_strand_id
1 'polypeptide(L)'
;MGYKTKVLSAVVAFAFLLAGQASAAELATKKALTLDVTKGIAAAAEAHAKENGWNVVIAILDDGGNLLYLQRMDGVQIGSIEVAIRKAESAVNFKRPTKVFGDAVGGRTALVALPGAMPFEGGLPITWQGELIGSIGVSGVTAQQDGMIAKAGTMALPNILR
;
A
#
# COMPACT_ATOMS: atom_id res chain seq x y z
N MET A 1 -64.62 23.52 26.03
CA MET A 1 -64.21 22.11 25.77
C MET A 1 -63.39 21.99 24.51
N GLY A 2 -62.53 22.94 24.18
CA GLY A 2 -61.77 22.97 22.88
C GLY A 2 -60.25 23.12 22.97
N TYR A 3 -59.70 23.28 24.20
CA TYR A 3 -58.26 23.56 24.33
C TYR A 3 -57.35 22.31 24.50
N LYS A 4 -57.92 21.23 25.05
CA LYS A 4 -57.17 20.01 25.32
C LYS A 4 -56.88 19.17 24.04
N THR A 5 -57.74 19.29 23.03
CA THR A 5 -57.59 18.52 21.75
C THR A 5 -56.53 19.13 20.81
N LYS A 6 -56.30 20.44 20.85
CA LYS A 6 -55.32 21.11 19.99
C LYS A 6 -53.87 20.92 20.45
N VAL A 7 -53.65 20.71 21.75
CA VAL A 7 -52.31 20.48 22.31
C VAL A 7 -51.82 19.06 22.01
N LEU A 8 -52.74 18.09 21.97
CA LEU A 8 -52.38 16.69 21.69
C LEU A 8 -51.96 16.47 20.22
N SER A 9 -52.59 17.20 19.28
CA SER A 9 -52.25 17.15 17.84
C SER A 9 -50.87 17.78 17.53
N ALA A 10 -50.47 18.82 18.26
CA ALA A 10 -49.18 19.48 18.08
C ALA A 10 -48.02 18.61 18.60
N VAL A 11 -48.21 17.84 19.66
CA VAL A 11 -47.17 16.97 20.24
C VAL A 11 -46.92 15.75 19.35
N VAL A 12 -47.98 15.20 18.72
CA VAL A 12 -47.83 14.05 17.79
C VAL A 12 -47.14 14.48 16.49
N ALA A 13 -47.41 15.69 15.98
CA ALA A 13 -46.72 16.21 14.78
C ALA A 13 -45.23 16.50 15.03
N PHE A 14 -44.83 16.89 16.24
CA PHE A 14 -43.42 17.16 16.56
C PHE A 14 -42.60 15.87 16.79
N ALA A 15 -43.24 14.79 17.21
CA ALA A 15 -42.55 13.49 17.38
C ALA A 15 -42.20 12.82 16.05
N PHE A 16 -42.90 13.13 14.94
CA PHE A 16 -42.59 12.60 13.62
C PHE A 16 -41.42 13.32 12.91
N LEU A 17 -41.07 14.53 13.33
CA LEU A 17 -39.94 15.29 12.74
C LEU A 17 -38.57 14.90 13.29
N LEU A 18 -38.52 14.05 14.32
CA LEU A 18 -37.27 13.52 14.91
C LEU A 18 -36.97 12.08 14.47
N ALA A 19 -37.66 11.55 13.45
CA ALA A 19 -37.20 10.35 12.75
C ALA A 19 -35.90 10.72 12.03
N GLY A 20 -34.81 10.68 12.77
CA GLY A 20 -33.46 10.88 12.25
C GLY A 20 -33.30 10.03 10.99
N GLN A 21 -32.92 10.64 9.89
CA GLN A 21 -32.55 9.93 8.69
C GLN A 21 -31.39 9.03 9.08
N ALA A 22 -31.66 7.75 9.27
CA ALA A 22 -30.60 6.74 9.33
C ALA A 22 -29.92 6.78 7.97
N SER A 23 -28.78 7.47 7.91
CA SER A 23 -27.94 7.41 6.72
C SER A 23 -27.57 5.95 6.51
N ALA A 24 -28.00 5.39 5.38
CA ALA A 24 -27.58 4.04 5.02
C ALA A 24 -26.06 4.02 4.90
N ALA A 25 -25.43 3.03 5.52
CA ALA A 25 -23.99 2.84 5.36
C ALA A 25 -23.69 2.46 3.90
N GLU A 26 -22.74 3.16 3.29
CA GLU A 26 -22.31 2.87 1.93
C GLU A 26 -20.94 2.15 1.94
N LEU A 27 -20.76 1.25 0.98
CA LEU A 27 -19.46 0.62 0.75
C LEU A 27 -18.51 1.59 0.05
N ALA A 28 -17.28 1.70 0.54
CA ALA A 28 -16.24 2.48 -0.12
C ALA A 28 -15.83 1.82 -1.44
N THR A 29 -15.69 2.62 -2.50
CA THR A 29 -15.04 2.21 -3.74
C THR A 29 -13.54 2.46 -3.64
N LYS A 30 -12.71 1.48 -4.01
CA LYS A 30 -11.25 1.62 -4.02
C LYS A 30 -10.68 1.25 -5.38
N LYS A 31 -9.53 1.87 -5.72
CA LYS A 31 -8.73 1.47 -6.86
C LYS A 31 -7.91 0.24 -6.50
N ALA A 32 -7.74 -0.66 -7.45
CA ALA A 32 -6.94 -1.88 -7.29
C ALA A 32 -5.94 -2.02 -8.44
N LEU A 33 -4.76 -2.58 -8.13
CA LEU A 33 -3.79 -2.96 -9.15
C LEU A 33 -4.34 -4.12 -9.99
N THR A 34 -4.31 -3.95 -11.31
CA THR A 34 -4.52 -5.06 -12.24
C THR A 34 -3.20 -5.78 -12.51
N LEU A 35 -3.26 -7.02 -12.99
CA LEU A 35 -2.05 -7.78 -13.35
C LEU A 35 -1.22 -7.06 -14.42
N ASP A 36 -1.86 -6.40 -15.38
CA ASP A 36 -1.13 -5.69 -16.46
C ASP A 36 -0.39 -4.47 -15.93
N VAL A 37 -1.01 -3.68 -15.06
CA VAL A 37 -0.35 -2.55 -14.38
C VAL A 37 0.80 -3.06 -13.51
N THR A 38 0.58 -4.14 -12.78
CA THR A 38 1.60 -4.80 -11.94
C THR A 38 2.81 -5.23 -12.74
N LYS A 39 2.60 -5.89 -13.90
CA LYS A 39 3.68 -6.27 -14.82
C LYS A 39 4.43 -5.06 -15.38
N GLY A 40 3.74 -3.98 -15.70
CA GLY A 40 4.36 -2.74 -16.15
C GLY A 40 5.29 -2.12 -15.11
N ILE A 41 4.86 -2.09 -13.85
CA ILE A 41 5.69 -1.63 -12.72
C ILE A 41 6.92 -2.53 -12.55
N ALA A 42 6.73 -3.85 -12.58
CA ALA A 42 7.82 -4.81 -12.46
C ALA A 42 8.83 -4.68 -13.61
N ALA A 43 8.36 -4.51 -14.85
CA ALA A 43 9.21 -4.33 -16.03
C ALA A 43 10.06 -3.05 -15.94
N ALA A 44 9.51 -1.95 -15.44
CA ALA A 44 10.27 -0.71 -15.24
C ALA A 44 11.35 -0.87 -14.15
N ALA A 45 11.02 -1.57 -13.06
CA ALA A 45 11.98 -1.89 -12.01
C ALA A 45 13.10 -2.80 -12.55
N GLU A 46 12.75 -3.85 -13.31
CA GLU A 46 13.70 -4.76 -13.94
C GLU A 46 14.61 -4.05 -14.94
N ALA A 47 14.08 -3.17 -15.77
CA ALA A 47 14.85 -2.40 -16.73
C ALA A 47 15.93 -1.57 -16.03
N HIS A 48 15.56 -0.85 -14.96
CA HIS A 48 16.51 -0.09 -14.15
C HIS A 48 17.58 -0.98 -13.51
N ALA A 49 17.21 -2.16 -13.02
CA ALA A 49 18.17 -3.12 -12.47
C ALA A 49 19.17 -3.61 -13.55
N LYS A 50 18.68 -3.97 -14.74
CA LYS A 50 19.51 -4.42 -15.87
C LYS A 50 20.48 -3.35 -16.36
N GLU A 51 20.03 -2.10 -16.47
CA GLU A 51 20.86 -0.95 -16.86
C GLU A 51 22.08 -0.75 -15.94
N ASN A 52 21.93 -1.13 -14.66
CA ASN A 52 22.98 -1.02 -13.65
C ASN A 52 23.75 -2.34 -13.40
N GLY A 53 23.44 -3.43 -14.12
CA GLY A 53 24.06 -4.74 -13.91
C GLY A 53 23.67 -5.39 -12.58
N TRP A 54 22.49 -5.07 -12.04
CA TRP A 54 22.00 -5.60 -10.77
C TRP A 54 20.96 -6.71 -10.98
N ASN A 55 21.13 -7.80 -10.26
CA ASN A 55 20.17 -8.91 -10.28
C ASN A 55 19.40 -8.93 -8.96
N VAL A 56 18.07 -8.88 -9.05
CA VAL A 56 17.20 -8.72 -7.89
C VAL A 56 15.95 -9.61 -7.96
N VAL A 57 15.28 -9.74 -6.84
CA VAL A 57 13.88 -10.17 -6.76
C VAL A 57 13.01 -8.93 -6.65
N ILE A 58 11.91 -8.90 -7.40
CA ILE A 58 10.90 -7.86 -7.38
C ILE A 58 9.59 -8.53 -6.96
N ALA A 59 8.99 -8.05 -5.87
CA ALA A 59 7.67 -8.48 -5.38
C ALA A 59 6.70 -7.31 -5.42
N ILE A 60 5.48 -7.52 -5.91
CA ILE A 60 4.41 -6.51 -5.89
C ILE A 60 3.18 -7.11 -5.23
N LEU A 61 2.64 -6.39 -4.25
CA LEU A 61 1.49 -6.77 -3.45
C LEU A 61 0.34 -5.79 -3.69
N ASP A 62 -0.89 -6.28 -3.49
CA ASP A 62 -2.07 -5.42 -3.46
C ASP A 62 -2.14 -4.56 -2.19
N ASP A 63 -3.19 -3.76 -2.06
CA ASP A 63 -3.43 -2.90 -0.89
C ASP A 63 -3.81 -3.67 0.39
N GLY A 64 -4.13 -4.95 0.27
CA GLY A 64 -4.35 -5.89 1.38
C GLY A 64 -3.10 -6.66 1.80
N GLY A 65 -1.96 -6.45 1.12
CA GLY A 65 -0.71 -7.15 1.39
C GLY A 65 -0.61 -8.54 0.76
N ASN A 66 -1.50 -8.87 -0.20
CA ASN A 66 -1.44 -10.15 -0.91
C ASN A 66 -0.53 -10.06 -2.14
N LEU A 67 0.26 -11.11 -2.38
CA LEU A 67 1.18 -11.15 -3.51
C LEU A 67 0.43 -11.20 -4.84
N LEU A 68 0.66 -10.21 -5.71
CA LEU A 68 0.16 -10.16 -7.09
C LEU A 68 1.18 -10.65 -8.11
N TYR A 69 2.45 -10.32 -7.88
CA TYR A 69 3.51 -10.64 -8.82
C TYR A 69 4.85 -10.81 -8.11
N LEU A 70 5.61 -11.81 -8.55
CA LEU A 70 6.99 -12.01 -8.10
C LEU A 70 7.85 -12.40 -9.30
N GLN A 71 8.97 -11.74 -9.43
CA GLN A 71 9.99 -12.05 -10.41
C GLN A 71 11.35 -12.17 -9.72
N ARG A 72 12.04 -13.28 -9.95
CA ARG A 72 13.44 -13.46 -9.56
C ARG A 72 14.30 -13.47 -10.81
N MET A 73 15.22 -12.52 -10.92
CA MET A 73 16.22 -12.49 -11.98
C MET A 73 17.25 -13.63 -11.79
N ASP A 74 17.90 -14.03 -12.86
CA ASP A 74 18.89 -15.11 -12.81
C ASP A 74 20.08 -14.73 -11.93
N GLY A 75 20.61 -15.72 -11.21
CA GLY A 75 21.77 -15.55 -10.33
C GLY A 75 21.48 -14.89 -8.97
N VAL A 76 20.26 -14.43 -8.72
CA VAL A 76 19.90 -13.84 -7.41
C VAL A 76 19.86 -14.93 -6.33
N GLN A 77 20.38 -14.59 -5.17
CA GLN A 77 20.34 -15.45 -3.98
C GLN A 77 18.89 -15.79 -3.57
N ILE A 78 18.66 -17.03 -3.16
CA ILE A 78 17.32 -17.54 -2.83
C ILE A 78 16.67 -16.73 -1.67
N GLY A 79 17.45 -16.33 -0.66
CA GLY A 79 16.97 -15.56 0.48
C GLY A 79 16.30 -14.22 0.10
N SER A 80 16.67 -13.63 -1.06
CA SER A 80 16.07 -12.39 -1.53
C SER A 80 14.58 -12.50 -1.88
N ILE A 81 14.06 -13.71 -2.12
CA ILE A 81 12.63 -13.92 -2.39
C ILE A 81 11.80 -13.46 -1.18
N GLU A 82 12.08 -14.04 -0.02
CA GLU A 82 11.36 -13.68 1.21
C GLU A 82 11.61 -12.23 1.61
N VAL A 83 12.83 -11.75 1.48
CA VAL A 83 13.18 -10.35 1.83
C VAL A 83 12.41 -9.35 0.95
N ALA A 84 12.27 -9.59 -0.35
CA ALA A 84 11.50 -8.71 -1.23
C ALA A 84 10.03 -8.67 -0.83
N ILE A 85 9.42 -9.84 -0.56
CA ILE A 85 8.03 -9.93 -0.09
C ILE A 85 7.86 -9.16 1.22
N ARG A 86 8.72 -9.39 2.22
CA ARG A 86 8.66 -8.71 3.52
C ARG A 86 8.84 -7.20 3.44
N LYS A 87 9.70 -6.72 2.53
CA LYS A 87 9.83 -5.29 2.26
C LYS A 87 8.53 -4.71 1.69
N ALA A 88 7.88 -5.39 0.75
CA ALA A 88 6.60 -4.97 0.19
C ALA A 88 5.49 -4.99 1.25
N GLU A 89 5.38 -6.09 2.04
CA GLU A 89 4.42 -6.20 3.16
C GLU A 89 4.59 -5.05 4.15
N SER A 90 5.81 -4.77 4.56
CA SER A 90 6.10 -3.67 5.48
C SER A 90 5.67 -2.31 4.89
N ALA A 91 5.95 -2.09 3.60
CA ALA A 91 5.60 -0.84 2.94
C ALA A 91 4.09 -0.61 2.86
N VAL A 92 3.29 -1.65 2.53
CA VAL A 92 1.82 -1.53 2.44
C VAL A 92 1.19 -1.43 3.83
N ASN A 93 1.60 -2.26 4.78
CA ASN A 93 1.03 -2.32 6.12
C ASN A 93 1.22 -1.01 6.90
N PHE A 94 2.38 -0.40 6.76
CA PHE A 94 2.71 0.86 7.44
C PHE A 94 2.54 2.10 6.55
N LYS A 95 2.15 1.95 5.28
CA LYS A 95 1.91 3.02 4.30
C LYS A 95 3.09 3.97 4.17
N ARG A 96 4.32 3.43 4.19
CA ARG A 96 5.56 4.21 4.13
C ARG A 96 6.73 3.41 3.57
N PRO A 97 7.76 4.08 3.04
CA PRO A 97 8.99 3.42 2.63
C PRO A 97 9.65 2.69 3.81
N THR A 98 10.17 1.49 3.57
CA THR A 98 10.88 0.71 4.59
C THR A 98 12.17 1.38 5.08
N LYS A 99 12.75 2.27 4.26
CA LYS A 99 13.87 3.14 4.65
C LYS A 99 13.63 3.88 5.96
N VAL A 100 12.39 4.34 6.21
CA VAL A 100 12.02 5.08 7.43
C VAL A 100 12.30 4.25 8.69
N PHE A 101 12.07 2.95 8.62
CA PHE A 101 12.40 2.06 9.75
C PHE A 101 13.91 1.86 9.87
N GLY A 102 14.62 1.68 8.75
CA GLY A 102 16.07 1.54 8.73
C GLY A 102 16.78 2.75 9.36
N ASP A 103 16.40 3.95 8.95
CA ASP A 103 16.96 5.20 9.48
C ASP A 103 16.69 5.38 10.99
N ALA A 104 15.54 4.87 11.46
CA ALA A 104 15.13 5.04 12.86
C ALA A 104 15.73 3.99 13.82
N VAL A 105 16.20 2.83 13.33
CA VAL A 105 16.73 1.74 14.17
C VAL A 105 17.95 2.17 14.98
N GLY A 106 18.82 3.04 14.41
CA GLY A 106 20.01 3.54 15.11
C GLY A 106 19.73 4.25 16.43
N GLY A 107 18.54 4.90 16.54
CA GLY A 107 18.10 5.58 17.78
C GLY A 107 16.96 4.84 18.52
N ARG A 108 16.37 3.82 17.90
CA ARG A 108 15.20 3.09 18.44
C ARG A 108 15.28 1.60 18.10
N THR A 109 16.16 0.88 18.75
CA THR A 109 16.38 -0.56 18.52
C THR A 109 15.10 -1.41 18.71
N ALA A 110 14.14 -0.95 19.52
CA ALA A 110 12.84 -1.60 19.68
C ALA A 110 12.04 -1.74 18.37
N LEU A 111 12.34 -0.94 17.33
CA LEU A 111 11.69 -1.07 16.00
C LEU A 111 11.97 -2.41 15.33
N VAL A 112 13.07 -3.10 15.66
CA VAL A 112 13.35 -4.47 15.14
C VAL A 112 12.34 -5.48 15.64
N ALA A 113 11.71 -5.23 16.79
CA ALA A 113 10.67 -6.07 17.38
C ALA A 113 9.25 -5.69 16.94
N LEU A 114 9.08 -4.62 16.17
CA LEU A 114 7.77 -4.21 15.67
C LEU A 114 7.26 -5.23 14.63
N PRO A 115 6.14 -5.93 14.91
CA PRO A 115 5.65 -6.97 14.01
C PRO A 115 5.39 -6.43 12.60
N GLY A 116 5.94 -7.11 11.59
CA GLY A 116 5.78 -6.72 10.19
C GLY A 116 6.62 -5.54 9.70
N ALA A 117 7.40 -4.89 10.57
CA ALA A 117 8.35 -3.87 10.14
C ALA A 117 9.61 -4.52 9.55
N MET A 118 10.02 -4.04 8.37
CA MET A 118 11.25 -4.47 7.70
C MET A 118 12.22 -3.29 7.60
N PRO A 119 13.25 -3.20 8.48
CA PRO A 119 14.10 -2.01 8.57
C PRO A 119 15.24 -2.00 7.52
N PHE A 120 14.94 -2.43 6.31
CA PHE A 120 15.86 -2.41 5.17
C PHE A 120 15.20 -1.71 3.98
N GLU A 121 15.87 -0.71 3.42
CA GLU A 121 15.40 0.00 2.24
C GLU A 121 15.15 -0.94 1.07
N GLY A 122 14.15 -0.63 0.21
CA GLY A 122 13.75 -1.42 -0.95
C GLY A 122 12.26 -1.74 -0.99
N GLY A 123 11.49 -1.42 0.08
CA GLY A 123 10.04 -1.48 0.11
C GLY A 123 9.42 -0.10 -0.06
N LEU A 124 8.51 0.07 -1.04
CA LEU A 124 7.80 1.32 -1.29
C LEU A 124 6.29 1.08 -1.44
N PRO A 125 5.43 1.94 -0.86
CA PRO A 125 4.02 1.95 -1.20
C PRO A 125 3.82 2.39 -2.66
N ILE A 126 2.84 1.80 -3.33
CA ILE A 126 2.35 2.22 -4.64
C ILE A 126 1.08 3.02 -4.40
N THR A 127 1.10 4.29 -4.81
CA THR A 127 -0.02 5.21 -4.63
C THR A 127 -0.46 5.79 -5.96
N TRP A 128 -1.77 5.99 -6.11
CA TRP A 128 -2.35 6.67 -7.26
C TRP A 128 -3.40 7.68 -6.81
N GLN A 129 -3.24 8.95 -7.20
CA GLN A 129 -4.13 10.06 -6.79
C GLN A 129 -4.34 10.13 -5.26
N GLY A 130 -3.28 9.88 -4.49
CA GLY A 130 -3.31 9.91 -3.03
C GLY A 130 -3.82 8.63 -2.36
N GLU A 131 -4.34 7.68 -3.10
CA GLU A 131 -4.81 6.39 -2.56
C GLU A 131 -3.68 5.35 -2.62
N LEU A 132 -3.54 4.56 -1.54
CA LEU A 132 -2.67 3.39 -1.52
C LEU A 132 -3.34 2.26 -2.31
N ILE A 133 -2.68 1.78 -3.36
CA ILE A 133 -3.18 0.71 -4.24
C ILE A 133 -2.35 -0.57 -4.19
N GLY A 134 -1.23 -0.56 -3.45
CA GLY A 134 -0.35 -1.71 -3.29
C GLY A 134 1.03 -1.30 -2.83
N SER A 135 2.00 -2.19 -3.01
CA SER A 135 3.41 -1.97 -2.69
C SER A 135 4.34 -2.76 -3.59
N ILE A 136 5.58 -2.30 -3.65
CA ILE A 136 6.70 -3.00 -4.28
C ILE A 136 7.80 -3.26 -3.24
N GLY A 137 8.42 -4.43 -3.29
CA GLY A 137 9.61 -4.77 -2.55
C GLY A 137 10.68 -5.32 -3.47
N VAL A 138 11.91 -4.86 -3.29
CA VAL A 138 13.07 -5.27 -4.06
C VAL A 138 14.16 -5.77 -3.12
N SER A 139 14.84 -6.86 -3.51
CA SER A 139 15.98 -7.40 -2.77
C SER A 139 16.94 -8.13 -3.69
N GLY A 140 18.23 -7.93 -3.50
CA GLY A 140 19.27 -8.64 -4.26
C GLY A 140 20.64 -7.97 -4.22
N VAL A 141 20.66 -6.67 -3.97
CA VAL A 141 21.88 -5.84 -3.93
C VAL A 141 21.94 -5.07 -2.61
N THR A 142 22.57 -3.89 -2.57
CA THR A 142 22.53 -3.08 -1.35
C THR A 142 21.14 -2.50 -1.11
N ALA A 143 20.81 -2.21 0.14
CA ALA A 143 19.50 -1.66 0.49
C ALA A 143 19.16 -0.38 -0.28
N GLN A 144 20.14 0.51 -0.49
CA GLN A 144 19.97 1.74 -1.26
C GLN A 144 19.68 1.44 -2.75
N GLN A 145 20.39 0.48 -3.34
CA GLN A 145 20.18 0.07 -4.73
C GLN A 145 18.81 -0.60 -4.90
N ASP A 146 18.39 -1.46 -3.96
CA ASP A 146 17.05 -2.02 -3.91
C ASP A 146 15.98 -0.91 -3.89
N GLY A 147 16.21 0.14 -3.11
CA GLY A 147 15.35 1.33 -3.05
C GLY A 147 15.27 2.10 -4.36
N MET A 148 16.39 2.24 -5.07
CA MET A 148 16.43 2.89 -6.39
C MET A 148 15.61 2.12 -7.42
N ILE A 149 15.73 0.79 -7.44
CA ILE A 149 14.99 -0.10 -8.33
C ILE A 149 13.49 -0.03 -8.02
N ALA A 150 13.12 -0.13 -6.73
CA ALA A 150 11.72 -0.01 -6.31
C ALA A 150 11.11 1.34 -6.73
N LYS A 151 11.88 2.43 -6.60
CA LYS A 151 11.49 3.78 -7.02
C LYS A 151 11.27 3.85 -8.53
N ALA A 152 12.15 3.28 -9.35
CA ALA A 152 11.99 3.25 -10.80
C ALA A 152 10.66 2.58 -11.20
N GLY A 153 10.31 1.46 -10.58
CA GLY A 153 9.03 0.79 -10.79
C GLY A 153 7.83 1.68 -10.44
N THR A 154 7.81 2.29 -9.24
CA THR A 154 6.69 3.13 -8.81
C THR A 154 6.54 4.39 -9.65
N MET A 155 7.63 5.00 -10.09
CA MET A 155 7.62 6.21 -10.93
C MET A 155 7.11 5.95 -12.36
N ALA A 156 7.11 4.72 -12.85
CA ALA A 156 6.58 4.38 -14.16
C ALA A 156 5.03 4.37 -14.20
N LEU A 157 4.36 4.28 -13.06
CA LEU A 157 2.90 4.13 -12.97
C LEU A 157 2.10 5.16 -13.80
N PRO A 158 2.39 6.48 -13.79
CA PRO A 158 1.64 7.45 -14.60
C PRO A 158 1.71 7.18 -16.11
N ASN A 159 2.80 6.57 -16.58
CA ASN A 159 2.98 6.23 -17.99
C ASN A 159 2.30 4.92 -18.37
N ILE A 160 2.17 3.99 -17.43
CA ILE A 160 1.48 2.70 -17.59
C ILE A 160 -0.03 2.89 -17.68
N LEU A 161 -0.58 3.90 -16.97
CA LEU A 161 -2.03 4.17 -16.89
C LEU A 161 -2.56 5.11 -17.99
N ARG A 162 -1.76 5.44 -19.00
CA ARG A 162 -2.14 6.33 -20.14
C ARG A 162 -2.87 5.57 -21.23
#